data_7702bcd572355e49095ba237c50726f1
#
_entry.id   7702bcd572355e49095ba237c50726f1
#
_cell.length_a   1.000
_cell.length_b   1.000
_cell.length_c   1.000
_cell.angle_alpha   90.00
_cell.angle_beta   90.00
_cell.angle_gamma   90.00
#
_symmetry.space_group_name_H-M   'P 1'
#
loop_
_entity.id
_entity.type
_entity.pdbx_description
1 polymer ?
#
loop_
_entity_poly.entity_id
_entity_poly.type
_entity_poly.pdbx_seq_one_letter_code
_entity_poly.pdbx_strand_id
1 'polypeptide(L)'
;MKLNVESVRLVLERIAVRGEDDGERFVDSSRVDAIADCLADSDWSLYEDGCLAKIYAHKDFDPQKPVVVVSSHVDMVAEQCYAESNGEMWKGSFDNLITNAIVVACMKNGLFTANTLVAFTGDEECDSGGADEVAEFLAEKYIKVKLVAATDVTDEGWLEGKHFTIENILPEDDARTQRRMEALLKSAVADIDPQPCVVVEGEPDEAWEYDEFDLPCCSVCMPCLGDMHSEEGVEIRSAALVPYAQALVAIVAAFLKGL
;
A
#
# COMPACT_ATOMS: atom_id res chain seq x y z
N MET A 1 -19.85 -5.31 0.46
CA MET A 1 -19.99 -4.26 1.50
C MET A 1 -19.25 -3.04 1.00
N LYS A 2 -19.67 -1.81 1.28
CA LYS A 2 -18.89 -0.63 0.86
C LYS A 2 -17.91 -0.27 1.98
N LEU A 3 -16.65 -0.01 1.64
CA LEU A 3 -15.69 0.56 2.57
C LEU A 3 -16.25 1.89 3.11
N ASN A 4 -16.07 2.13 4.39
CA ASN A 4 -16.38 3.39 5.06
C ASN A 4 -15.28 3.70 6.09
N VAL A 5 -15.26 4.94 6.57
CA VAL A 5 -14.27 5.40 7.56
C VAL A 5 -14.25 4.51 8.81
N GLU A 6 -15.40 4.03 9.23
CA GLU A 6 -15.51 3.17 10.42
C GLU A 6 -14.81 1.82 10.24
N SER A 7 -14.89 1.21 9.04
CA SER A 7 -14.19 -0.05 8.79
C SER A 7 -12.66 0.13 8.79
N VAL A 8 -12.15 1.26 8.32
CA VAL A 8 -10.72 1.59 8.41
C VAL A 8 -10.33 1.86 9.87
N ARG A 9 -11.13 2.65 10.59
CA ARG A 9 -10.89 2.94 12.00
C ARG A 9 -10.76 1.68 12.85
N LEU A 10 -11.67 0.72 12.68
CA LEU A 10 -11.65 -0.55 13.43
C LEU A 10 -10.41 -1.40 13.16
N VAL A 11 -9.88 -1.35 11.96
CA VAL A 11 -8.60 -2.01 11.64
C VAL A 11 -7.45 -1.23 12.25
N LEU A 12 -7.41 0.08 12.02
CA LEU A 12 -6.36 0.97 12.51
C LEU A 12 -6.17 0.84 14.04
N GLU A 13 -7.25 0.84 14.82
CA GLU A 13 -7.21 0.66 16.28
C GLU A 13 -6.60 -0.68 16.71
N ARG A 14 -6.63 -1.69 15.86
CA ARG A 14 -6.05 -3.01 16.15
C ARG A 14 -4.58 -3.11 15.77
N ILE A 15 -4.19 -2.50 14.64
CA ILE A 15 -2.84 -2.61 14.10
C ILE A 15 -1.92 -1.46 14.53
N ALA A 16 -2.46 -0.42 15.20
CA ALA A 16 -1.67 0.66 15.82
C ALA A 16 -0.98 0.15 17.09
N VAL A 17 -0.10 -0.82 16.92
CA VAL A 17 0.65 -1.47 18.01
C VAL A 17 2.12 -1.55 17.63
N ARG A 18 2.98 -1.44 18.65
CA ARG A 18 4.41 -1.70 18.57
C ARG A 18 4.83 -2.38 19.87
N GLY A 19 5.47 -3.53 19.79
CA GLY A 19 6.03 -4.25 20.92
C GLY A 19 7.38 -3.67 21.35
N GLU A 20 7.82 -3.94 22.58
CA GLU A 20 9.13 -3.50 23.09
C GLU A 20 10.31 -4.13 22.31
N ASP A 21 10.09 -5.31 21.72
CA ASP A 21 11.10 -6.04 20.95
C ASP A 21 10.95 -5.89 19.43
N ASP A 22 9.98 -5.10 18.95
CA ASP A 22 9.80 -4.86 17.52
C ASP A 22 10.96 -4.03 16.98
N GLY A 23 11.74 -4.60 16.05
CA GLY A 23 12.81 -3.91 15.36
C GLY A 23 12.30 -2.90 14.34
N GLU A 24 13.19 -2.07 13.83
CA GLU A 24 12.88 -1.09 12.78
C GLU A 24 12.63 -1.74 11.42
N ARG A 25 13.15 -2.96 11.21
CA ARG A 25 13.26 -3.60 9.89
C ARG A 25 12.32 -4.79 9.66
N PHE A 26 11.53 -5.25 10.65
CA PHE A 26 11.01 -6.61 10.61
C PHE A 26 9.51 -6.72 10.44
N VAL A 27 9.14 -7.70 9.59
CA VAL A 27 7.78 -8.21 9.44
C VAL A 27 7.37 -9.21 10.54
N ASP A 28 8.27 -9.57 11.44
CA ASP A 28 7.95 -10.32 12.67
C ASP A 28 7.73 -9.31 13.81
N SER A 29 6.71 -8.48 13.65
CA SER A 29 6.36 -7.41 14.59
C SER A 29 4.95 -7.59 15.14
N SER A 30 4.68 -6.94 16.26
CA SER A 30 3.34 -6.92 16.86
C SER A 30 2.27 -6.41 15.88
N ARG A 31 2.63 -5.50 14.97
CA ARG A 31 1.73 -5.00 13.92
C ARG A 31 1.38 -6.09 12.92
N VAL A 32 2.34 -6.87 12.48
CA VAL A 32 2.11 -7.97 11.52
C VAL A 32 1.25 -9.05 12.13
N ASP A 33 1.47 -9.41 13.40
CA ASP A 33 0.60 -10.32 14.13
C ASP A 33 -0.84 -9.78 14.23
N ALA A 34 -1.00 -8.49 14.52
CA ALA A 34 -2.31 -7.85 14.56
C ALA A 34 -2.99 -7.80 13.17
N ILE A 35 -2.23 -7.65 12.08
CA ILE A 35 -2.74 -7.76 10.71
C ILE A 35 -3.21 -9.20 10.45
N ALA A 36 -2.42 -10.20 10.80
CA ALA A 36 -2.80 -11.61 10.66
C ALA A 36 -4.08 -11.93 11.43
N ASP A 37 -4.20 -11.47 12.67
CA ASP A 37 -5.41 -11.58 13.49
C ASP A 37 -6.63 -10.89 12.85
N CYS A 38 -6.43 -9.73 12.25
CA CYS A 38 -7.46 -9.03 11.50
C CYS A 38 -7.97 -9.85 10.30
N LEU A 39 -7.11 -10.63 9.67
CA LEU A 39 -7.42 -11.41 8.46
C LEU A 39 -7.89 -12.83 8.76
N ALA A 40 -7.81 -13.33 10.00
CA ALA A 40 -8.08 -14.72 10.38
C ALA A 40 -9.46 -15.24 9.92
N ASP A 41 -10.50 -14.39 9.92
CA ASP A 41 -11.85 -14.74 9.49
C ASP A 41 -12.19 -14.22 8.07
N SER A 42 -11.17 -13.94 7.25
CA SER A 42 -11.33 -13.45 5.88
C SER A 42 -11.07 -14.54 4.83
N ASP A 43 -11.30 -14.22 3.57
CA ASP A 43 -10.96 -15.10 2.44
C ASP A 43 -9.46 -15.01 2.04
N TRP A 44 -8.62 -14.40 2.86
CA TRP A 44 -7.19 -14.22 2.66
C TRP A 44 -6.38 -15.07 3.61
N SER A 45 -5.28 -15.62 3.12
CA SER A 45 -4.34 -16.41 3.92
C SER A 45 -2.91 -16.08 3.54
N LEU A 46 -1.99 -16.29 4.47
CA LEU A 46 -0.57 -16.19 4.22
C LEU A 46 -0.20 -17.20 3.11
N TYR A 47 0.40 -16.70 2.04
CA TYR A 47 0.79 -17.45 0.86
C TYR A 47 2.30 -17.70 0.83
N GLU A 48 3.09 -16.71 1.23
CA GLU A 48 4.54 -16.81 1.44
C GLU A 48 4.91 -16.16 2.77
N ASP A 49 5.76 -16.83 3.52
CA ASP A 49 6.23 -16.44 4.85
C ASP A 49 7.74 -16.14 4.79
N GLY A 50 8.07 -15.01 4.22
CA GLY A 50 9.44 -14.55 4.05
C GLY A 50 10.03 -13.91 5.31
N CYS A 51 11.33 -13.61 5.26
CA CYS A 51 12.02 -12.95 6.37
C CYS A 51 11.71 -11.46 6.47
N LEU A 52 11.58 -10.78 5.31
CA LEU A 52 11.31 -9.35 5.21
C LEU A 52 9.98 -9.05 4.49
N ALA A 53 9.23 -10.08 4.07
CA ALA A 53 7.92 -9.90 3.46
C ALA A 53 6.95 -11.00 3.85
N LYS A 54 5.68 -10.62 4.11
CA LYS A 54 4.57 -11.56 4.28
C LYS A 54 3.57 -11.35 3.16
N ILE A 55 3.45 -12.33 2.26
CA ILE A 55 2.59 -12.23 1.08
C ILE A 55 1.29 -12.98 1.34
N TYR A 56 0.17 -12.29 1.18
CA TYR A 56 -1.17 -12.84 1.32
C TYR A 56 -1.83 -13.03 -0.04
N ALA A 57 -2.56 -14.14 -0.18
CA ALA A 57 -3.37 -14.43 -1.35
C ALA A 57 -4.82 -14.71 -0.95
N HIS A 58 -5.75 -14.36 -1.86
CA HIS A 58 -7.15 -14.73 -1.73
C HIS A 58 -7.33 -16.24 -1.94
N LYS A 59 -8.29 -16.89 -1.29
CA LYS A 59 -8.57 -18.33 -1.41
C LYS A 59 -8.80 -18.83 -2.85
N ASP A 60 -9.26 -17.95 -3.74
CA ASP A 60 -9.50 -18.25 -5.16
C ASP A 60 -8.35 -17.76 -6.08
N PHE A 61 -7.18 -17.48 -5.51
CA PHE A 61 -5.99 -17.07 -6.24
C PHE A 61 -5.53 -18.13 -7.22
N ASP A 62 -5.20 -17.72 -8.45
CA ASP A 62 -4.71 -18.59 -9.51
C ASP A 62 -3.34 -18.10 -10.02
N PRO A 63 -2.23 -18.74 -9.63
CA PRO A 63 -0.89 -18.27 -9.99
C PRO A 63 -0.58 -18.39 -11.50
N GLN A 64 -1.44 -19.06 -12.28
CA GLN A 64 -1.28 -19.13 -13.73
C GLN A 64 -1.87 -17.90 -14.45
N LYS A 65 -2.61 -17.06 -13.76
CA LYS A 65 -3.16 -15.82 -14.29
C LYS A 65 -2.27 -14.64 -13.92
N PRO A 66 -2.33 -13.56 -14.71
CA PRO A 66 -1.66 -12.31 -14.33
C PRO A 66 -2.17 -11.77 -12.99
N VAL A 67 -1.27 -11.17 -12.24
CA VAL A 67 -1.55 -10.60 -10.91
C VAL A 67 -1.26 -9.11 -10.86
N VAL A 68 -1.89 -8.44 -9.90
CA VAL A 68 -1.44 -7.15 -9.37
C VAL A 68 -0.98 -7.39 -7.94
N VAL A 69 0.15 -6.82 -7.58
CA VAL A 69 0.65 -6.81 -6.21
C VAL A 69 0.32 -5.45 -5.58
N VAL A 70 -0.19 -5.46 -4.36
CA VAL A 70 -0.27 -4.28 -3.50
C VAL A 70 0.79 -4.47 -2.44
N SER A 71 1.81 -3.61 -2.44
CA SER A 71 2.89 -3.60 -1.45
C SER A 71 2.65 -2.51 -0.42
N SER A 72 2.93 -2.78 0.83
CA SER A 72 2.72 -1.84 1.94
C SER A 72 3.68 -2.18 3.07
N HIS A 73 4.65 -1.31 3.33
CA HIS A 73 5.62 -1.57 4.39
C HIS A 73 4.99 -1.46 5.78
N VAL A 74 5.55 -2.20 6.73
CA VAL A 74 5.03 -2.30 8.11
C VAL A 74 6.01 -1.84 9.17
N ASP A 75 7.28 -1.68 8.79
CA ASP A 75 8.28 -1.07 9.65
C ASP A 75 7.99 0.41 9.87
N MET A 76 8.71 1.05 10.75
CA MET A 76 8.53 2.45 11.10
C MET A 76 9.74 2.98 11.86
N VAL A 77 10.08 4.23 11.64
CA VAL A 77 11.15 4.94 12.34
C VAL A 77 10.72 5.34 13.76
N ALA A 78 9.50 5.85 13.92
CA ALA A 78 9.01 6.37 15.20
C ALA A 78 8.97 5.29 16.31
N GLU A 79 9.45 5.62 17.51
CA GLU A 79 9.43 4.71 18.67
C GLU A 79 8.02 4.45 19.18
N GLN A 80 7.11 5.42 19.02
CA GLN A 80 5.72 5.32 19.46
C GLN A 80 4.80 5.09 18.29
N CYS A 81 3.90 4.11 18.45
CA CYS A 81 2.84 3.84 17.49
C CYS A 81 1.50 4.30 18.07
N TYR A 82 0.87 5.29 17.44
CA TYR A 82 -0.42 5.81 17.87
C TYR A 82 -1.26 6.30 16.69
N ALA A 83 -2.57 6.39 16.91
CA ALA A 83 -3.52 6.98 15.98
C ALA A 83 -4.67 7.63 16.76
N GLU A 84 -4.88 8.91 16.55
CA GLU A 84 -5.93 9.71 17.20
C GLU A 84 -6.78 10.43 16.16
N SER A 85 -8.07 10.64 16.45
CA SER A 85 -8.96 11.36 15.55
C SER A 85 -9.83 12.37 16.30
N ASN A 86 -10.03 13.53 15.69
CA ASN A 86 -11.04 14.51 16.10
C ASN A 86 -12.31 14.47 15.22
N GLY A 87 -12.41 13.49 14.31
CA GLY A 87 -13.49 13.31 13.36
C GLY A 87 -13.20 13.88 11.98
N GLU A 88 -12.57 15.03 11.86
CA GLU A 88 -12.17 15.64 10.58
C GLU A 88 -10.75 15.25 10.17
N MET A 89 -9.88 15.16 11.15
CA MET A 89 -8.47 14.84 11.00
C MET A 89 -8.09 13.63 11.83
N TRP A 90 -7.12 12.90 11.33
CA TRP A 90 -6.38 11.89 12.08
C TRP A 90 -4.96 12.39 12.30
N LYS A 91 -4.39 12.09 13.46
CA LYS A 91 -2.99 12.33 13.79
C LYS A 91 -2.36 11.06 14.33
N GLY A 92 -1.16 10.72 13.86
CA GLY A 92 -0.50 9.48 14.31
C GLY A 92 0.78 9.16 13.56
N SER A 93 1.36 8.03 13.92
CA SER A 93 2.51 7.42 13.27
C SER A 93 2.05 6.71 11.99
N PHE A 94 1.66 7.47 10.95
CA PHE A 94 0.95 6.94 9.79
C PHE A 94 1.83 6.42 8.68
N ASP A 95 3.10 6.60 8.79
CA ASP A 95 4.10 5.97 7.96
C ASP A 95 4.43 4.55 8.48
N ASN A 96 3.97 3.47 7.86
CA ASN A 96 2.92 3.42 6.84
C ASN A 96 1.61 2.81 7.40
N LEU A 97 1.33 3.07 8.68
CA LEU A 97 0.23 2.47 9.45
C LEU A 97 -1.15 2.68 8.80
N ILE A 98 -1.38 3.87 8.21
CA ILE A 98 -2.71 4.19 7.69
C ILE A 98 -3.02 3.47 6.40
N THR A 99 -2.05 3.34 5.50
CA THR A 99 -2.22 2.59 4.26
C THR A 99 -2.36 1.11 4.54
N ASN A 100 -1.59 0.56 5.50
CA ASN A 100 -1.77 -0.79 6.02
C ASN A 100 -3.23 -1.01 6.49
N ALA A 101 -3.79 -0.09 7.27
CA ALA A 101 -5.17 -0.21 7.75
C ALA A 101 -6.20 -0.21 6.61
N ILE A 102 -5.98 0.61 5.57
CA ILE A 102 -6.85 0.66 4.41
C ILE A 102 -6.73 -0.61 3.57
N VAL A 103 -5.52 -1.10 3.32
CA VAL A 103 -5.26 -2.35 2.59
C VAL A 103 -5.96 -3.52 3.29
N VAL A 104 -5.75 -3.69 4.59
CA VAL A 104 -6.41 -4.73 5.40
C VAL A 104 -7.94 -4.58 5.37
N ALA A 105 -8.45 -3.36 5.47
CA ALA A 105 -9.90 -3.12 5.39
C ALA A 105 -10.44 -3.48 3.98
N CYS A 106 -9.72 -3.22 2.91
CA CYS A 106 -10.09 -3.64 1.55
C CYS A 106 -10.11 -5.16 1.42
N MET A 107 -9.11 -5.86 1.94
CA MET A 107 -9.05 -7.33 1.97
C MET A 107 -10.26 -7.91 2.71
N LYS A 108 -10.53 -7.47 3.93
CA LYS A 108 -11.66 -7.94 4.78
C LYS A 108 -13.02 -7.70 4.16
N ASN A 109 -13.16 -6.63 3.40
CA ASN A 109 -14.42 -6.28 2.75
C ASN A 109 -14.57 -6.91 1.34
N GLY A 110 -13.60 -7.73 0.89
CA GLY A 110 -13.63 -8.40 -0.40
C GLY A 110 -13.63 -7.42 -1.57
N LEU A 111 -12.88 -6.31 -1.45
CA LEU A 111 -12.82 -5.28 -2.48
C LEU A 111 -11.75 -5.57 -3.53
N PHE A 112 -10.69 -6.27 -3.16
CA PHE A 112 -9.71 -6.76 -4.13
C PHE A 112 -10.22 -8.00 -4.86
N THR A 113 -9.77 -8.16 -6.08
CA THR A 113 -10.09 -9.35 -6.89
C THR A 113 -9.22 -10.54 -6.48
N ALA A 114 -9.63 -11.75 -6.83
CA ALA A 114 -8.92 -12.97 -6.44
C ALA A 114 -7.45 -13.02 -6.90
N ASN A 115 -7.11 -12.39 -8.02
CA ASN A 115 -5.74 -12.35 -8.53
C ASN A 115 -4.95 -11.10 -8.09
N THR A 116 -5.26 -10.57 -6.92
CA THR A 116 -4.43 -9.61 -6.21
C THR A 116 -3.58 -10.37 -5.18
N LEU A 117 -2.29 -10.10 -5.13
CA LEU A 117 -1.44 -10.43 -4.00
C LEU A 117 -1.29 -9.18 -3.13
N VAL A 118 -1.23 -9.34 -1.83
CA VAL A 118 -0.92 -8.26 -0.90
C VAL A 118 0.34 -8.64 -0.14
N ALA A 119 1.37 -7.82 -0.28
CA ALA A 119 2.63 -7.97 0.43
C ALA A 119 2.71 -6.92 1.54
N PHE A 120 2.97 -7.38 2.75
CA PHE A 120 3.40 -6.53 3.86
C PHE A 120 4.90 -6.70 3.99
N THR A 121 5.63 -5.62 3.76
CA THR A 121 7.08 -5.57 3.62
C THR A 121 7.72 -4.90 4.82
N GLY A 122 8.94 -5.23 5.12
CA GLY A 122 9.76 -4.57 6.12
C GLY A 122 11.04 -4.02 5.49
N ASP A 123 11.82 -3.31 6.31
CA ASP A 123 13.10 -2.72 5.92
C ASP A 123 12.99 -1.57 4.88
N GLU A 124 11.78 -1.02 4.67
CA GLU A 124 11.57 0.10 3.75
C GLU A 124 12.33 1.33 4.22
N GLU A 125 12.25 1.63 5.51
CA GLU A 125 12.88 2.76 6.20
C GLU A 125 14.43 2.73 6.20
N CYS A 126 15.02 1.70 5.58
CA CYS A 126 16.47 1.50 5.52
C CYS A 126 16.96 1.19 4.10
N ASP A 127 16.70 -0.02 3.63
CA ASP A 127 17.27 -0.57 2.39
C ASP A 127 16.17 -1.21 1.50
N SER A 128 14.87 -1.10 1.84
CA SER A 128 13.71 -1.68 1.14
C SER A 128 13.81 -3.18 0.82
N GLY A 129 14.57 -3.92 1.64
CA GLY A 129 14.84 -5.35 1.41
C GLY A 129 13.59 -6.24 1.37
N GLY A 130 12.47 -5.78 1.91
CA GLY A 130 11.19 -6.47 1.79
C GLY A 130 10.63 -6.43 0.37
N ALA A 131 10.81 -5.33 -0.35
CA ALA A 131 10.44 -5.22 -1.76
C ALA A 131 11.27 -6.16 -2.63
N ASP A 132 12.59 -6.24 -2.38
CA ASP A 132 13.49 -7.21 -3.03
C ASP A 132 13.00 -8.65 -2.85
N GLU A 133 12.69 -9.03 -1.60
CA GLU A 133 12.23 -10.39 -1.29
C GLU A 133 10.92 -10.72 -2.01
N VAL A 134 10.00 -9.77 -2.14
CA VAL A 134 8.77 -9.93 -2.93
C VAL A 134 9.09 -10.10 -4.41
N ALA A 135 9.97 -9.28 -4.98
CA ALA A 135 10.34 -9.36 -6.39
C ALA A 135 11.03 -10.68 -6.73
N GLU A 136 11.97 -11.14 -5.88
CA GLU A 136 12.62 -12.44 -6.01
C GLU A 136 11.60 -13.58 -5.96
N PHE A 137 10.67 -13.57 -4.99
CA PHE A 137 9.58 -14.55 -4.88
C PHE A 137 8.74 -14.60 -6.16
N LEU A 138 8.33 -13.47 -6.70
CA LEU A 138 7.52 -13.38 -7.93
C LEU A 138 8.28 -13.98 -9.12
N ALA A 139 9.59 -13.71 -9.23
CA ALA A 139 10.46 -14.24 -10.27
C ALA A 139 10.65 -15.76 -10.13
N GLU A 140 10.95 -16.27 -8.93
CA GLU A 140 11.14 -17.70 -8.66
C GLU A 140 9.89 -18.53 -8.94
N LYS A 141 8.73 -18.00 -8.66
CA LYS A 141 7.44 -18.66 -8.94
C LYS A 141 6.92 -18.43 -10.35
N TYR A 142 7.64 -17.68 -11.18
CA TYR A 142 7.23 -17.30 -12.54
C TYR A 142 5.85 -16.65 -12.58
N ILE A 143 5.52 -15.84 -11.57
CA ILE A 143 4.24 -15.12 -11.47
C ILE A 143 4.28 -13.93 -12.45
N LYS A 144 3.26 -13.85 -13.29
CA LYS A 144 3.14 -12.76 -14.27
C LYS A 144 2.53 -11.51 -13.62
N VAL A 145 3.36 -10.54 -13.30
CA VAL A 145 2.93 -9.27 -12.72
C VAL A 145 2.44 -8.29 -13.80
N LYS A 146 1.35 -7.59 -13.51
CA LYS A 146 0.78 -6.52 -14.34
C LYS A 146 1.06 -5.14 -13.77
N LEU A 147 1.17 -5.06 -12.47
CA LEU A 147 1.51 -3.86 -11.72
C LEU A 147 1.91 -4.27 -10.31
N VAL A 148 2.90 -3.62 -9.76
CA VAL A 148 3.09 -3.46 -8.33
C VAL A 148 2.61 -2.07 -7.94
N ALA A 149 1.67 -1.97 -7.03
CA ALA A 149 1.19 -0.73 -6.44
C ALA A 149 1.76 -0.64 -5.03
N ALA A 150 2.87 0.07 -4.87
CA ALA A 150 3.39 0.43 -3.55
C ALA A 150 2.46 1.45 -2.91
N THR A 151 2.21 1.32 -1.62
CA THR A 151 1.30 2.21 -0.89
C THR A 151 2.07 2.93 0.20
N ASP A 152 1.93 4.23 0.28
CA ASP A 152 2.66 5.05 1.23
C ASP A 152 1.90 6.32 1.62
N VAL A 153 2.51 7.16 2.47
CA VAL A 153 2.11 8.53 2.75
C VAL A 153 3.05 9.51 2.02
N THR A 154 2.63 10.76 1.84
CA THR A 154 3.41 11.77 1.11
C THR A 154 3.00 13.17 1.56
N ASP A 155 3.89 14.14 1.46
CA ASP A 155 3.54 15.56 1.63
C ASP A 155 2.96 16.18 0.35
N GLU A 156 3.11 15.48 -0.79
CA GLU A 156 2.58 15.89 -2.08
C GLU A 156 1.04 15.92 -2.09
N GLY A 157 0.49 16.92 -2.75
CA GLY A 157 -0.96 17.09 -2.89
C GLY A 157 -1.70 17.56 -1.63
N TRP A 158 -1.03 17.69 -0.48
CA TRP A 158 -1.70 18.17 0.73
C TRP A 158 -2.23 19.59 0.59
N LEU A 159 -1.42 20.53 0.12
CA LEU A 159 -1.82 21.94 -0.03
C LEU A 159 -2.93 22.11 -1.09
N GLU A 160 -2.96 21.26 -2.09
CA GLU A 160 -3.98 21.21 -3.14
C GLU A 160 -5.27 20.53 -2.70
N GLY A 161 -5.34 20.02 -1.49
CA GLY A 161 -6.50 19.33 -0.94
C GLY A 161 -6.77 17.96 -1.59
N LYS A 162 -5.73 17.30 -2.12
CA LYS A 162 -5.86 15.96 -2.68
C LYS A 162 -6.14 14.93 -1.61
N HIS A 163 -6.78 13.83 -2.00
CA HIS A 163 -7.06 12.69 -1.13
C HIS A 163 -6.16 11.49 -1.43
N PHE A 164 -5.48 11.49 -2.55
CA PHE A 164 -4.45 10.54 -2.94
C PHE A 164 -3.59 11.13 -4.05
N THR A 165 -2.39 10.58 -4.21
CA THR A 165 -1.49 10.83 -5.33
C THR A 165 -1.16 9.52 -6.03
N ILE A 166 -0.63 9.61 -7.24
CA ILE A 166 -0.01 8.51 -7.98
C ILE A 166 1.37 9.01 -8.37
N GLU A 167 2.39 8.34 -7.87
CA GLU A 167 3.79 8.76 -7.99
C GLU A 167 4.64 7.62 -8.57
N ASN A 168 5.89 7.88 -8.91
CA ASN A 168 6.86 6.87 -9.31
C ASN A 168 6.31 5.87 -10.34
N ILE A 169 5.79 6.39 -11.48
CA ILE A 169 5.27 5.53 -12.55
C ILE A 169 6.45 4.98 -13.34
N LEU A 170 6.85 3.76 -13.06
CA LEU A 170 8.05 3.11 -13.58
C LEU A 170 7.69 1.95 -14.53
N PRO A 171 8.53 1.62 -15.54
CA PRO A 171 9.90 2.12 -15.72
C PRO A 171 9.96 3.50 -16.38
N GLU A 172 10.90 4.31 -15.96
CA GLU A 172 11.13 5.65 -16.55
C GLU A 172 11.87 5.59 -17.90
N ASP A 173 12.76 4.64 -18.08
CA ASP A 173 13.57 4.47 -19.27
C ASP A 173 12.76 3.96 -20.49
N ASP A 174 11.57 3.34 -20.27
CA ASP A 174 10.60 3.03 -21.32
C ASP A 174 9.43 4.04 -21.34
N ALA A 175 9.67 5.21 -21.88
CA ALA A 175 8.67 6.27 -22.00
C ALA A 175 7.38 5.85 -22.74
N ARG A 176 7.34 4.74 -23.48
CA ARG A 176 6.13 4.22 -24.10
C ARG A 176 5.30 3.45 -23.08
N THR A 177 5.93 2.57 -22.32
CA THR A 177 5.29 1.80 -21.27
C THR A 177 4.80 2.74 -20.17
N GLN A 178 5.63 3.67 -19.71
CA GLN A 178 5.28 4.68 -18.72
C GLN A 178 4.02 5.47 -19.11
N ARG A 179 3.96 6.03 -20.33
CA ARG A 179 2.78 6.78 -20.80
C ARG A 179 1.52 5.92 -20.88
N ARG A 180 1.65 4.63 -21.21
CA ARG A 180 0.49 3.71 -21.23
C ARG A 180 -0.01 3.41 -19.83
N MET A 181 0.89 3.19 -18.89
CA MET A 181 0.56 3.02 -17.47
C MET A 181 -0.10 4.28 -16.92
N GLU A 182 0.50 5.45 -17.14
CA GLU A 182 -0.06 6.72 -16.71
C GLU A 182 -1.49 6.95 -17.26
N ALA A 183 -1.72 6.68 -18.54
CA ALA A 183 -3.04 6.80 -19.15
C ALA A 183 -4.06 5.84 -18.52
N LEU A 184 -3.65 4.60 -18.20
CA LEU A 184 -4.51 3.63 -17.55
C LEU A 184 -4.80 4.01 -16.10
N LEU A 185 -3.79 4.43 -15.35
CA LEU A 185 -3.91 4.92 -13.98
C LEU A 185 -4.89 6.10 -13.91
N LYS A 186 -4.69 7.11 -14.76
CA LYS A 186 -5.61 8.26 -14.86
C LYS A 186 -7.05 7.83 -15.20
N SER A 187 -7.20 6.88 -16.13
CA SER A 187 -8.51 6.37 -16.51
C SER A 187 -9.18 5.58 -15.38
N ALA A 188 -8.40 4.80 -14.63
CA ALA A 188 -8.92 4.00 -13.51
C ALA A 188 -9.52 4.88 -12.40
N VAL A 189 -8.95 6.06 -12.16
CA VAL A 189 -9.37 6.96 -11.09
C VAL A 189 -10.17 8.18 -11.56
N ALA A 190 -10.57 8.20 -12.83
CA ALA A 190 -11.20 9.38 -13.45
C ALA A 190 -12.48 9.87 -12.75
N ASP A 191 -13.23 8.94 -12.16
CA ASP A 191 -14.50 9.22 -11.47
C ASP A 191 -14.32 9.44 -9.95
N ILE A 192 -13.09 9.45 -9.45
CA ILE A 192 -12.79 9.67 -8.04
C ILE A 192 -12.44 11.14 -7.83
N ASP A 193 -13.15 11.82 -6.94
CA ASP A 193 -12.96 13.24 -6.63
C ASP A 193 -12.40 13.42 -5.20
N PRO A 194 -11.40 14.28 -5.00
CA PRO A 194 -10.66 15.06 -6.00
C PRO A 194 -9.73 14.22 -6.85
N GLN A 195 -9.47 14.65 -8.08
CA GLN A 195 -8.53 13.98 -8.97
C GLN A 195 -7.13 13.93 -8.38
N PRO A 196 -6.36 12.86 -8.63
CA PRO A 196 -5.01 12.74 -8.10
C PRO A 196 -4.09 13.84 -8.66
N CYS A 197 -3.08 14.17 -7.91
CA CYS A 197 -1.85 14.69 -8.46
C CYS A 197 -1.13 13.50 -9.12
N VAL A 198 -0.68 13.60 -10.34
CA VAL A 198 0.15 12.59 -10.97
C VAL A 198 1.56 13.15 -11.03
N VAL A 199 2.45 12.57 -10.26
CA VAL A 199 3.87 12.91 -10.22
C VAL A 199 4.58 11.75 -10.91
N VAL A 200 5.33 12.04 -11.96
CA VAL A 200 6.06 11.00 -12.72
C VAL A 200 7.32 10.61 -11.96
N GLU A 201 7.93 11.56 -11.28
CA GLU A 201 9.14 11.42 -10.47
C GLU A 201 8.79 11.92 -9.06
N GLY A 202 8.71 11.02 -8.10
CA GLY A 202 8.45 11.31 -6.68
C GLY A 202 9.71 11.12 -5.84
N GLU A 203 9.58 11.24 -4.53
CA GLU A 203 10.64 10.77 -3.63
C GLU A 203 10.78 9.24 -3.76
N PRO A 204 12.00 8.69 -3.59
CA PRO A 204 12.22 7.24 -3.63
C PRO A 204 11.38 6.51 -2.56
N ASP A 205 10.77 5.41 -2.97
CA ASP A 205 10.03 4.47 -2.12
C ASP A 205 10.18 3.04 -2.68
N GLU A 206 9.46 2.07 -2.14
CA GLU A 206 9.52 0.68 -2.60
C GLU A 206 9.29 0.48 -4.11
N ALA A 207 8.64 1.41 -4.82
CA ALA A 207 8.43 1.25 -6.26
C ALA A 207 9.75 1.24 -7.03
N TRP A 208 10.78 1.95 -6.56
CA TRP A 208 12.09 1.95 -7.18
C TRP A 208 12.77 0.58 -7.12
N GLU A 209 12.64 -0.12 -6.01
CA GLU A 209 13.20 -1.46 -5.86
C GLU A 209 12.53 -2.44 -6.83
N TYR A 210 11.20 -2.37 -6.97
CA TYR A 210 10.49 -3.20 -7.95
C TYR A 210 10.89 -2.92 -9.40
N ASP A 211 11.26 -1.68 -9.75
CA ASP A 211 11.75 -1.33 -11.08
C ASP A 211 13.12 -1.96 -11.37
N GLU A 212 13.98 -2.14 -10.38
CA GLU A 212 15.26 -2.87 -10.53
C GLU A 212 15.08 -4.32 -10.99
N PHE A 213 13.90 -4.91 -10.76
CA PHE A 213 13.52 -6.24 -11.24
C PHE A 213 12.67 -6.22 -12.52
N ASP A 214 12.67 -5.12 -13.28
CA ASP A 214 11.87 -4.95 -14.49
C ASP A 214 10.35 -5.14 -14.25
N LEU A 215 9.84 -4.90 -13.03
CA LEU A 215 8.43 -4.98 -12.70
C LEU A 215 7.74 -3.64 -12.97
N PRO A 216 6.60 -3.62 -13.70
CA PRO A 216 5.84 -2.38 -13.85
C PRO A 216 5.26 -1.98 -12.50
N CYS A 217 5.58 -0.78 -12.03
CA CYS A 217 5.22 -0.34 -10.68
C CYS A 217 4.81 1.14 -10.64
N CYS A 218 4.13 1.51 -9.57
CA CYS A 218 3.84 2.88 -9.20
C CYS A 218 3.54 2.95 -7.71
N SER A 219 3.70 4.14 -7.14
CA SER A 219 3.28 4.44 -5.78
C SER A 219 1.87 5.05 -5.77
N VAL A 220 1.06 4.63 -4.81
CA VAL A 220 -0.25 5.21 -4.52
C VAL A 220 -0.19 5.74 -3.10
N CYS A 221 -0.01 7.06 -2.96
CA CYS A 221 0.31 7.66 -1.68
C CYS A 221 -0.87 8.46 -1.10
N MET A 222 -0.91 8.54 0.22
CA MET A 222 -1.88 9.33 0.95
C MET A 222 -1.28 10.66 1.40
N PRO A 223 -1.80 11.81 0.94
CA PRO A 223 -1.33 13.11 1.37
C PRO A 223 -1.45 13.31 2.88
N CYS A 224 -0.34 13.73 3.49
CA CYS A 224 -0.24 14.03 4.91
C CYS A 224 0.40 15.39 5.17
N LEU A 225 0.36 15.84 6.39
CA LEU A 225 1.01 17.07 6.88
C LEU A 225 1.84 16.74 8.12
N GLY A 226 3.09 17.08 8.10
CA GLY A 226 4.01 16.87 9.20
C GLY A 226 5.30 16.20 8.75
N ASP A 227 6.13 15.83 9.69
CA ASP A 227 7.35 15.08 9.46
C ASP A 227 7.04 13.58 9.72
N MET A 228 7.10 12.77 8.67
CA MET A 228 6.71 11.36 8.69
C MET A 228 7.56 10.54 9.67
N HIS A 229 8.83 10.91 9.79
CA HIS A 229 9.80 10.21 10.65
C HIS A 229 9.93 10.80 12.06
N SER A 230 9.02 11.70 12.45
CA SER A 230 9.02 12.29 13.78
C SER A 230 8.11 11.58 14.77
N GLU A 231 8.44 11.67 16.07
CA GLU A 231 7.57 11.19 17.15
C GLU A 231 6.23 11.94 17.25
N GLU A 232 6.13 13.12 16.63
CA GLU A 232 4.89 13.89 16.58
C GLU A 232 3.91 13.34 15.54
N GLY A 233 4.40 12.48 14.64
CA GLY A 233 3.65 11.88 13.55
C GLY A 233 3.07 12.90 12.57
N VAL A 234 2.21 12.44 11.69
CA VAL A 234 1.59 13.25 10.65
C VAL A 234 0.08 13.37 10.81
N GLU A 235 -0.49 14.37 10.15
CA GLU A 235 -1.93 14.57 10.06
C GLU A 235 -2.46 14.17 8.69
N ILE A 236 -3.58 13.45 8.66
CA ILE A 236 -4.32 13.10 7.44
C ILE A 236 -5.78 13.51 7.55
N ARG A 237 -6.44 13.74 6.42
CA ARG A 237 -7.87 14.08 6.39
C ARG A 237 -8.72 12.81 6.45
N SER A 238 -9.70 12.76 7.37
CA SER A 238 -10.67 11.66 7.41
C SER A 238 -11.40 11.48 6.07
N ALA A 239 -11.62 12.58 5.36
CA ALA A 239 -12.24 12.59 4.04
C ALA A 239 -11.40 11.89 2.96
N ALA A 240 -10.10 11.71 3.15
CA ALA A 240 -9.20 11.05 2.20
C ALA A 240 -9.30 9.51 2.24
N LEU A 241 -9.66 8.91 3.38
CA LEU A 241 -9.60 7.46 3.58
C LEU A 241 -10.39 6.66 2.54
N VAL A 242 -11.62 7.08 2.25
CA VAL A 242 -12.49 6.37 1.31
C VAL A 242 -12.06 6.60 -0.15
N PRO A 243 -11.81 7.84 -0.61
CA PRO A 243 -11.27 8.07 -1.96
C PRO A 243 -9.95 7.36 -2.24
N TYR A 244 -9.02 7.34 -1.29
CA TYR A 244 -7.77 6.60 -1.41
C TYR A 244 -8.01 5.10 -1.63
N ALA A 245 -8.82 4.48 -0.78
CA ALA A 245 -9.17 3.06 -0.92
C ALA A 245 -9.88 2.76 -2.25
N GLN A 246 -10.76 3.67 -2.71
CA GLN A 246 -11.43 3.55 -4.01
C GLN A 246 -10.42 3.63 -5.16
N ALA A 247 -9.43 4.52 -5.06
CA ALA A 247 -8.38 4.65 -6.06
C ALA A 247 -7.55 3.36 -6.16
N LEU A 248 -7.07 2.85 -5.03
CA LEU A 248 -6.29 1.62 -4.99
C LEU A 248 -7.07 0.42 -5.59
N VAL A 249 -8.32 0.23 -5.17
CA VAL A 249 -9.19 -0.85 -5.70
C VAL A 249 -9.46 -0.68 -7.19
N ALA A 250 -9.68 0.55 -7.67
CA ALA A 250 -9.94 0.83 -9.08
C ALA A 250 -8.70 0.57 -9.94
N ILE A 251 -7.50 0.95 -9.47
CA ILE A 251 -6.22 0.69 -10.12
C ILE A 251 -6.00 -0.82 -10.25
N VAL A 252 -6.10 -1.58 -9.15
CA VAL A 252 -5.97 -3.03 -9.14
C VAL A 252 -6.92 -3.67 -10.15
N ALA A 253 -8.19 -3.28 -10.14
CA ALA A 253 -9.20 -3.84 -11.04
C ALA A 253 -8.94 -3.49 -12.52
N ALA A 254 -8.44 -2.29 -12.82
CA ALA A 254 -8.13 -1.86 -14.19
C ALA A 254 -6.99 -2.68 -14.78
N PHE A 255 -5.90 -2.86 -14.05
CA PHE A 255 -4.73 -3.60 -14.52
C PHE A 255 -5.01 -5.11 -14.68
N LEU A 256 -5.84 -5.71 -13.83
CA LEU A 256 -6.25 -7.11 -13.97
C LEU A 256 -7.21 -7.36 -15.12
N LYS A 257 -8.04 -6.39 -15.50
CA LYS A 257 -8.92 -6.50 -16.68
C LYS A 257 -8.16 -6.43 -17.99
N GLY A 258 -6.97 -5.89 -17.97
CA GLY A 258 -6.04 -5.84 -19.09
C GLY A 258 -5.92 -4.48 -19.74
N LEU A 259 -4.69 -4.19 -20.10
CA LEU A 259 -4.29 -3.18 -21.10
C LEU A 259 -4.65 -3.67 -22.49
#